data_d04a3421d80ff3a2035537832f9a7d29
#
_entry.id   d04a3421d80ff3a2035537832f9a7d29
#
_cell.length_a   1.000
_cell.length_b   1.000
_cell.length_c   1.000
_cell.angle_alpha   90.00
_cell.angle_beta   90.00
_cell.angle_gamma   90.00
#
_symmetry.space_group_name_H-M   'P 1'
#
loop_
_entity.id
_entity.type
_entity.pdbx_description
1 polymer ?
#
loop_
_entity_poly.entity_id
_entity_poly.type
_entity_poly.pdbx_seq_one_letter_code
_entity_poly.pdbx_strand_id
1 'polypeptide(L)'
;QPPSTDLSAVILAGGKSSRMGKAKALLPFDGKPLITHLVNRLAQRFADIVVVAAPDQTLPALPVTVVSDEVAHQGPVGGICYGLQAIRGTAAFVTSCDVAFLQLPFIEYLTSLLKNYDVVVPFWQERLQPLHAVYRQSVIPRLEEQLAHKRLRPIFLYDTVPTRKVSPEEIKRFDPEGLSFLNMNTEADYQ
;
A
#
# COMPACT_ATOMS: atom_id res chain seq x y z
N GLN A 1 9.58 -1.47 20.50
CA GLN A 1 9.69 -2.88 20.09
C GLN A 1 10.44 -2.95 18.77
N PRO A 2 11.29 -3.95 18.57
CA PRO A 2 11.94 -4.14 17.28
C PRO A 2 10.88 -4.39 16.19
N PRO A 3 11.17 -4.01 14.92
CA PRO A 3 10.25 -4.26 13.82
C PRO A 3 9.94 -5.76 13.68
N SER A 4 8.68 -6.08 13.39
CA SER A 4 8.27 -7.47 13.18
C SER A 4 8.92 -8.03 11.91
N THR A 5 9.43 -9.25 11.98
CA THR A 5 10.00 -9.96 10.83
C THR A 5 8.94 -10.67 9.99
N ASP A 6 7.73 -10.88 10.55
CA ASP A 6 6.66 -11.59 9.86
C ASP A 6 5.79 -10.71 8.97
N LEU A 7 5.88 -9.40 9.18
CA LEU A 7 5.11 -8.41 8.45
C LEU A 7 6.03 -7.51 7.64
N SER A 8 5.65 -7.28 6.41
CA SER A 8 6.34 -6.39 5.49
C SER A 8 5.46 -5.19 5.13
N ALA A 9 6.03 -4.19 4.49
CA ALA A 9 5.29 -3.09 3.91
C ALA A 9 5.57 -3.01 2.42
N VAL A 10 4.55 -2.64 1.64
CA VAL A 10 4.64 -2.45 0.20
C VAL A 10 4.14 -1.06 -0.13
N ILE A 11 4.92 -0.32 -0.91
CA ILE A 11 4.55 1.00 -1.42
C ILE A 11 4.42 0.91 -2.93
N LEU A 12 3.22 1.19 -3.44
CA LEU A 12 2.98 1.28 -4.87
C LEU A 12 3.35 2.69 -5.36
N ALA A 13 4.48 2.82 -6.02
CA ALA A 13 5.01 4.10 -6.47
C ALA A 13 4.56 4.48 -7.88
N GLY A 14 4.19 3.49 -8.71
CA GLY A 14 3.63 3.70 -10.03
C GLY A 14 2.11 3.78 -10.01
N GLY A 15 1.50 4.34 -11.05
CA GLY A 15 0.04 4.40 -11.16
C GLY A 15 -0.43 4.98 -12.48
N LYS A 16 -1.72 4.79 -12.76
CA LYS A 16 -2.38 5.23 -14.00
C LYS A 16 -2.54 6.75 -14.14
N SER A 17 -2.45 7.52 -13.08
CA SER A 17 -2.53 8.97 -13.18
C SER A 17 -1.23 9.49 -13.80
N SER A 18 -1.17 9.32 -15.07
CA SER A 18 0.02 9.39 -15.90
C SER A 18 0.68 10.78 -15.95
N ARG A 19 -0.01 11.84 -15.56
CA ARG A 19 0.56 13.19 -15.57
C ARG A 19 1.38 13.50 -14.34
N MET A 20 1.02 12.91 -13.19
CA MET A 20 1.71 13.12 -11.92
C MET A 20 2.24 11.80 -11.31
N GLY A 21 1.85 10.63 -11.80
CA GLY A 21 2.17 9.35 -11.18
C GLY A 21 3.66 9.09 -11.05
N LYS A 22 4.44 9.41 -12.08
CA LYS A 22 5.91 9.32 -12.03
C LYS A 22 6.53 10.41 -11.19
N ALA A 23 5.90 11.59 -11.16
CA ALA A 23 6.38 12.74 -10.45
C ALA A 23 5.97 12.77 -8.97
N LYS A 24 4.85 12.12 -8.59
CA LYS A 24 4.38 12.10 -7.20
C LYS A 24 5.41 11.54 -6.23
N ALA A 25 6.07 10.43 -6.59
CA ALA A 25 7.09 9.82 -5.76
C ALA A 25 8.28 10.76 -5.50
N LEU A 26 8.57 11.67 -6.44
CA LEU A 26 9.68 12.60 -6.38
C LEU A 26 9.30 13.99 -5.85
N LEU A 27 8.00 14.27 -5.66
CA LEU A 27 7.56 15.57 -5.15
C LEU A 27 8.16 15.83 -3.78
N PRO A 28 8.65 17.07 -3.54
CA PRO A 28 9.22 17.43 -2.24
C PRO A 28 8.16 17.35 -1.15
N PHE A 29 8.46 16.64 -0.10
CA PHE A 29 7.67 16.61 1.12
C PHE A 29 8.65 16.75 2.29
N ASP A 30 8.52 17.81 3.06
CA ASP A 30 9.40 18.10 4.20
C ASP A 30 10.91 18.05 3.80
N GLY A 31 11.24 18.61 2.64
CA GLY A 31 12.60 18.71 2.13
C GLY A 31 13.18 17.46 1.49
N LYS A 32 12.39 16.37 1.37
CA LYS A 32 12.82 15.11 0.75
C LYS A 32 11.78 14.65 -0.27
N PRO A 33 12.16 13.80 -1.24
CA PRO A 33 11.15 13.16 -2.09
C PRO A 33 10.11 12.43 -1.25
N LEU A 34 8.84 12.49 -1.64
CA LEU A 34 7.75 11.86 -0.91
C LEU A 34 8.00 10.36 -0.66
N ILE A 35 8.49 9.65 -1.66
CA ILE A 35 8.80 8.21 -1.50
C ILE A 35 9.82 7.97 -0.38
N THR A 36 10.83 8.82 -0.26
CA THR A 36 11.82 8.72 0.81
C THR A 36 11.18 8.95 2.18
N HIS A 37 10.29 9.93 2.28
CA HIS A 37 9.54 10.19 3.51
C HIS A 37 8.69 8.98 3.91
N LEU A 38 7.96 8.38 2.97
CA LEU A 38 7.11 7.21 3.23
C LEU A 38 7.94 5.99 3.67
N VAL A 39 9.06 5.73 3.00
CA VAL A 39 9.98 4.65 3.38
C VAL A 39 10.51 4.85 4.80
N ASN A 40 10.97 6.05 5.12
CA ASN A 40 11.50 6.36 6.45
C ASN A 40 10.43 6.21 7.53
N ARG A 41 9.20 6.60 7.23
CA ARG A 41 8.07 6.48 8.15
C ARG A 41 7.76 5.01 8.44
N LEU A 42 7.63 4.20 7.39
CA LEU A 42 7.33 2.76 7.52
C LEU A 42 8.49 1.99 8.15
N ALA A 43 9.73 2.41 7.94
CA ALA A 43 10.89 1.76 8.54
C ALA A 43 10.90 1.79 10.08
N GLN A 44 10.10 2.65 10.69
CA GLN A 44 9.93 2.66 12.15
C GLN A 44 9.19 1.43 12.68
N ARG A 45 8.45 0.71 11.82
CA ARG A 45 7.63 -0.44 12.21
C ARG A 45 7.89 -1.70 11.38
N PHE A 46 8.46 -1.57 10.19
CA PHE A 46 8.68 -2.68 9.28
C PHE A 46 10.16 -2.79 8.94
N ALA A 47 10.73 -3.99 9.16
CA ALA A 47 12.11 -4.27 8.78
C ALA A 47 12.23 -4.54 7.28
N ASP A 48 11.18 -5.06 6.64
CA ASP A 48 11.13 -5.39 5.22
C ASP A 48 10.15 -4.48 4.51
N ILE A 49 10.66 -3.68 3.57
CA ILE A 49 9.87 -2.74 2.78
C ILE A 49 10.18 -2.97 1.31
N VAL A 50 9.13 -3.09 0.51
CA VAL A 50 9.22 -3.26 -0.95
C VAL A 50 8.54 -2.08 -1.62
N VAL A 51 9.21 -1.46 -2.57
CA VAL A 51 8.63 -0.43 -3.43
C VAL A 51 8.38 -1.04 -4.81
N VAL A 52 7.15 -0.92 -5.30
CA VAL A 52 6.77 -1.37 -6.64
C VAL A 52 6.70 -0.14 -7.55
N ALA A 53 7.60 -0.08 -8.52
CA ALA A 53 7.70 1.01 -9.49
C ALA A 53 7.04 0.64 -10.81
N ALA A 54 6.65 1.65 -11.59
CA ALA A 54 6.29 1.45 -12.99
C ALA A 54 7.54 1.10 -13.80
N PRO A 55 7.41 0.43 -14.99
CA PRO A 55 8.58 -0.05 -15.73
C PRO A 55 9.64 1.00 -16.04
N ASP A 56 9.21 2.22 -16.35
CA ASP A 56 10.13 3.31 -16.74
C ASP A 56 10.27 4.39 -15.67
N GLN A 57 9.90 4.08 -14.46
CA GLN A 57 9.91 5.06 -13.38
C GLN A 57 11.31 5.20 -12.79
N THR A 58 11.79 6.43 -12.70
CA THR A 58 13.03 6.78 -11.99
C THR A 58 12.70 7.11 -10.55
N LEU A 59 13.37 6.44 -9.61
CA LEU A 59 13.25 6.69 -8.18
C LEU A 59 14.61 7.08 -7.61
N PRO A 60 14.65 7.84 -6.50
CA PRO A 60 15.90 8.08 -5.79
C PRO A 60 16.46 6.76 -5.24
N ALA A 61 17.73 6.76 -4.85
CA ALA A 61 18.31 5.63 -4.14
C ALA A 61 17.56 5.43 -2.81
N LEU A 62 17.06 4.22 -2.58
CA LEU A 62 16.30 3.86 -1.40
C LEU A 62 16.94 2.65 -0.72
N PRO A 63 17.00 2.61 0.62
CA PRO A 63 17.57 1.48 1.36
C PRO A 63 16.61 0.30 1.48
N VAL A 64 15.88 0.01 0.42
CA VAL A 64 14.82 -1.01 0.40
C VAL A 64 14.83 -1.74 -0.94
N THR A 65 14.11 -2.85 -1.03
CA THR A 65 13.92 -3.58 -2.28
C THR A 65 12.99 -2.79 -3.20
N VAL A 66 13.44 -2.56 -4.43
CA VAL A 66 12.62 -1.94 -5.48
C VAL A 66 12.40 -2.97 -6.57
N VAL A 67 11.14 -3.23 -6.90
CA VAL A 67 10.75 -4.10 -8.01
C VAL A 67 9.95 -3.31 -9.02
N SER A 68 10.00 -3.72 -10.28
CA SER A 68 9.22 -3.09 -11.34
C SER A 68 8.00 -3.94 -11.67
N ASP A 69 6.87 -3.27 -11.87
CA ASP A 69 5.68 -3.89 -12.43
C ASP A 69 5.94 -4.12 -13.94
N GLU A 70 6.19 -5.36 -14.31
CA GLU A 70 6.60 -5.70 -15.68
C GLU A 70 5.51 -5.52 -16.71
N VAL A 71 4.24 -5.51 -16.29
CA VAL A 71 3.10 -5.41 -17.19
C VAL A 71 2.35 -4.12 -16.92
N ALA A 72 2.37 -3.22 -17.90
CA ALA A 72 1.63 -1.97 -17.83
C ALA A 72 0.11 -2.21 -17.75
N HIS A 73 -0.60 -1.31 -17.09
CA HIS A 73 -2.06 -1.24 -17.07
C HIS A 73 -2.79 -2.38 -16.35
N GLN A 74 -2.12 -3.06 -15.42
CA GLN A 74 -2.76 -4.07 -14.57
C GLN A 74 -3.42 -3.47 -13.30
N GLY A 75 -3.38 -2.16 -13.15
CA GLY A 75 -3.97 -1.46 -12.01
C GLY A 75 -3.36 -1.86 -10.67
N PRO A 76 -4.07 -1.56 -9.56
CA PRO A 76 -3.58 -1.88 -8.21
C PRO A 76 -3.38 -3.38 -7.97
N VAL A 77 -4.18 -4.24 -8.59
CA VAL A 77 -4.07 -5.70 -8.43
C VAL A 77 -2.69 -6.19 -8.87
N GLY A 78 -2.17 -5.69 -10.00
CA GLY A 78 -0.83 -6.02 -10.46
C GLY A 78 0.24 -5.59 -9.45
N GLY A 79 0.19 -4.35 -9.00
CA GLY A 79 1.14 -3.82 -8.02
C GLY A 79 1.10 -4.58 -6.69
N ILE A 80 -0.07 -4.88 -6.18
CA ILE A 80 -0.22 -5.68 -4.94
C ILE A 80 0.40 -7.07 -5.14
N CYS A 81 0.12 -7.72 -6.27
CA CYS A 81 0.65 -9.03 -6.59
C CYS A 81 2.19 -9.04 -6.65
N TYR A 82 2.78 -8.11 -7.40
CA TYR A 82 4.24 -7.98 -7.49
C TYR A 82 4.87 -7.67 -6.13
N GLY A 83 4.26 -6.78 -5.37
CA GLY A 83 4.74 -6.45 -4.03
C GLY A 83 4.74 -7.66 -3.10
N LEU A 84 3.65 -8.40 -3.05
CA LEU A 84 3.52 -9.59 -2.21
C LEU A 84 4.50 -10.71 -2.61
N GLN A 85 4.82 -10.83 -3.89
CA GLN A 85 5.83 -11.80 -4.35
C GLN A 85 7.23 -11.46 -3.85
N ALA A 86 7.53 -10.19 -3.60
CA ALA A 86 8.85 -9.71 -3.25
C ALA A 86 9.09 -9.60 -1.74
N ILE A 87 8.05 -9.69 -0.90
CA ILE A 87 8.20 -9.55 0.56
C ILE A 87 8.87 -10.78 1.18
N ARG A 88 9.54 -10.55 2.32
CA ARG A 88 10.12 -11.61 3.14
C ARG A 88 9.17 -12.12 4.21
N GLY A 89 8.25 -11.27 4.66
CA GLY A 89 7.23 -11.66 5.64
C GLY A 89 6.13 -12.53 5.04
N THR A 90 5.16 -12.92 5.86
CA THR A 90 4.00 -13.72 5.45
C THR A 90 2.81 -12.86 5.05
N ALA A 91 2.86 -11.58 5.37
CA ALA A 91 1.83 -10.60 5.04
C ALA A 91 2.45 -9.21 4.92
N ALA A 92 1.75 -8.30 4.25
CA ALA A 92 2.20 -6.94 4.07
C ALA A 92 1.09 -5.92 4.26
N PHE A 93 1.44 -4.79 4.87
CA PHE A 93 0.67 -3.56 4.75
C PHE A 93 0.99 -2.92 3.40
N VAL A 94 -0.03 -2.64 2.60
CA VAL A 94 0.11 -2.07 1.25
C VAL A 94 -0.44 -0.65 1.23
N THR A 95 0.37 0.28 0.77
CA THR A 95 -0.02 1.67 0.58
C THR A 95 0.48 2.18 -0.77
N SER A 96 0.20 3.45 -1.07
CA SER A 96 0.63 4.09 -2.32
C SER A 96 1.21 5.47 -2.06
N CYS A 97 1.84 6.04 -3.08
CA CYS A 97 2.36 7.40 -3.02
C CYS A 97 1.29 8.50 -3.07
N ASP A 98 0.01 8.14 -3.10
CA ASP A 98 -1.08 9.13 -3.08
C ASP A 98 -1.33 9.69 -1.67
N VAL A 99 -0.80 9.06 -0.63
CA VAL A 99 -0.99 9.49 0.75
C VAL A 99 0.35 9.87 1.39
N ALA A 100 0.38 11.00 2.10
CA ALA A 100 1.59 11.47 2.77
C ALA A 100 1.54 11.28 4.28
N PHE A 101 0.35 11.15 4.87
CA PHE A 101 0.16 11.17 6.32
C PHE A 101 -0.13 9.79 6.86
N LEU A 102 0.88 8.92 6.87
CA LEU A 102 0.78 7.58 7.45
C LEU A 102 0.64 7.68 8.98
N GLN A 103 -0.39 7.06 9.52
CA GLN A 103 -0.67 7.00 10.96
C GLN A 103 -0.22 5.63 11.49
N LEU A 104 0.98 5.56 12.04
CA LEU A 104 1.56 4.29 12.49
C LEU A 104 0.68 3.52 13.49
N PRO A 105 0.04 4.17 14.49
CA PRO A 105 -0.87 3.45 15.39
C PRO A 105 -2.03 2.77 14.66
N PHE A 106 -2.57 3.43 13.63
CA PHE A 106 -3.63 2.85 12.81
C PHE A 106 -3.13 1.66 11.98
N ILE A 107 -1.95 1.79 11.37
CA ILE A 107 -1.32 0.69 10.62
C ILE A 107 -1.08 -0.51 11.54
N GLU A 108 -0.59 -0.28 12.76
CA GLU A 108 -0.41 -1.35 13.76
C GLU A 108 -1.73 -2.03 14.12
N TYR A 109 -2.79 -1.23 14.27
CA TYR A 109 -4.12 -1.77 14.51
C TYR A 109 -4.58 -2.68 13.38
N LEU A 110 -4.43 -2.23 12.12
CA LEU A 110 -4.78 -3.04 10.95
C LEU A 110 -4.03 -4.38 10.93
N THR A 111 -2.73 -4.34 11.17
CA THR A 111 -1.93 -5.58 11.18
C THR A 111 -2.33 -6.51 12.32
N SER A 112 -2.75 -5.96 13.48
CA SER A 112 -3.20 -6.75 14.63
C SER A 112 -4.49 -7.53 14.36
N LEU A 113 -5.30 -7.08 13.41
CA LEU A 113 -6.58 -7.70 13.07
C LEU A 113 -6.43 -8.87 12.09
N LEU A 114 -5.26 -9.11 11.53
CA LEU A 114 -5.09 -10.12 10.48
C LEU A 114 -5.48 -11.53 10.96
N LYS A 115 -4.91 -12.00 12.04
CA LYS A 115 -5.26 -13.28 12.72
C LYS A 115 -5.68 -14.39 11.74
N ASN A 116 -6.99 -14.71 11.69
CA ASN A 116 -7.56 -15.75 10.83
C ASN A 116 -8.03 -15.22 9.47
N TYR A 117 -7.79 -13.95 9.19
CA TYR A 117 -8.16 -13.34 7.91
C TYR A 117 -6.98 -13.35 6.94
N ASP A 118 -7.28 -13.30 5.66
CA ASP A 118 -6.27 -13.16 4.62
C ASP A 118 -6.11 -11.70 4.18
N VAL A 119 -7.12 -10.87 4.45
CA VAL A 119 -7.12 -9.45 4.14
C VAL A 119 -7.76 -8.67 5.29
N VAL A 120 -7.18 -7.51 5.60
CA VAL A 120 -7.78 -6.51 6.48
C VAL A 120 -7.87 -5.21 5.68
N VAL A 121 -9.08 -4.73 5.43
CA VAL A 121 -9.31 -3.57 4.58
C VAL A 121 -10.21 -2.55 5.28
N PRO A 122 -9.80 -1.27 5.34
CA PRO A 122 -10.63 -0.20 5.90
C PRO A 122 -11.82 0.15 5.00
N PHE A 123 -12.91 0.53 5.63
CA PHE A 123 -14.07 1.13 4.99
C PHE A 123 -14.20 2.58 5.47
N TRP A 124 -14.01 3.52 4.56
CA TRP A 124 -14.00 4.94 4.88
C TRP A 124 -14.67 5.74 3.77
N GLN A 125 -15.55 6.68 4.14
CA GLN A 125 -16.31 7.49 3.19
C GLN A 125 -17.01 6.62 2.13
N GLU A 126 -17.70 5.59 2.61
CA GLU A 126 -18.50 4.67 1.78
C GLU A 126 -17.68 3.88 0.74
N ARG A 127 -16.36 3.75 0.95
CA ARG A 127 -15.47 3.00 0.07
C ARG A 127 -14.52 2.11 0.85
N LEU A 128 -14.27 0.93 0.32
CA LEU A 128 -13.14 0.12 0.75
C LEU A 128 -11.85 0.77 0.27
N GLN A 129 -10.81 0.71 1.10
CA GLN A 129 -9.52 1.36 0.87
C GLN A 129 -8.45 0.30 0.59
N PRO A 130 -8.37 -0.24 -0.63
CA PRO A 130 -7.51 -1.37 -0.95
C PRO A 130 -6.00 -1.05 -0.89
N LEU A 131 -5.64 0.23 -1.00
CA LEU A 131 -4.27 0.69 -0.94
C LEU A 131 -3.94 1.34 0.42
N HIS A 132 -4.61 0.90 1.45
CA HIS A 132 -4.29 1.15 2.85
C HIS A 132 -4.74 -0.05 3.67
N ALA A 133 -4.30 -1.24 3.26
CA ALA A 133 -4.84 -2.51 3.71
C ALA A 133 -3.72 -3.52 3.94
N VAL A 134 -4.04 -4.60 4.65
CA VAL A 134 -3.10 -5.69 4.92
C VAL A 134 -3.51 -6.92 4.13
N TYR A 135 -2.56 -7.53 3.45
CA TYR A 135 -2.75 -8.71 2.63
C TYR A 135 -1.79 -9.82 3.04
N ARG A 136 -2.31 -11.02 3.22
CA ARG A 136 -1.47 -12.20 3.43
C ARG A 136 -0.87 -12.66 2.11
N GLN A 137 0.36 -13.12 2.12
CA GLN A 137 1.04 -13.58 0.90
C GLN A 137 0.29 -14.74 0.22
N SER A 138 -0.47 -15.52 1.00
CA SER A 138 -1.28 -16.64 0.49
C SER A 138 -2.36 -16.24 -0.51
N VAL A 139 -2.68 -14.95 -0.65
CA VAL A 139 -3.67 -14.48 -1.65
C VAL A 139 -3.08 -14.34 -3.07
N ILE A 140 -1.77 -14.50 -3.24
CA ILE A 140 -1.11 -14.36 -4.55
C ILE A 140 -1.79 -15.20 -5.64
N PRO A 141 -2.10 -16.49 -5.44
CA PRO A 141 -2.78 -17.27 -6.49
C PRO A 141 -4.12 -16.68 -6.93
N ARG A 142 -4.88 -16.10 -5.99
CA ARG A 142 -6.16 -15.45 -6.31
C ARG A 142 -5.96 -14.18 -7.11
N LEU A 143 -4.92 -13.40 -6.77
CA LEU A 143 -4.58 -12.19 -7.54
C LEU A 143 -4.11 -12.54 -8.95
N GLU A 144 -3.29 -13.57 -9.09
CA GLU A 144 -2.84 -14.06 -10.41
C GLU A 144 -4.03 -14.51 -11.27
N GLU A 145 -5.00 -15.20 -10.67
CA GLU A 145 -6.24 -15.61 -11.35
C GLU A 145 -7.04 -14.39 -11.84
N GLN A 146 -7.15 -13.36 -10.98
CA GLN A 146 -7.82 -12.11 -11.37
C GLN A 146 -7.12 -11.43 -12.54
N LEU A 147 -5.79 -11.38 -12.53
CA LEU A 147 -5.01 -10.81 -13.63
C LEU A 147 -5.23 -11.58 -14.93
N ALA A 148 -5.25 -12.91 -14.87
CA ALA A 148 -5.50 -13.76 -16.03
C ALA A 148 -6.89 -13.52 -16.63
N HIS A 149 -7.89 -13.21 -15.81
CA HIS A 149 -9.26 -12.93 -16.26
C HIS A 149 -9.53 -11.43 -16.42
N LYS A 150 -8.50 -10.59 -16.36
CA LYS A 150 -8.60 -9.12 -16.49
C LYS A 150 -9.56 -8.48 -15.45
N ARG A 151 -9.67 -9.07 -14.28
CA ARG A 151 -10.44 -8.53 -13.16
C ARG A 151 -9.52 -7.66 -12.32
N LEU A 152 -9.35 -6.41 -12.72
CA LEU A 152 -8.30 -5.53 -12.19
C LEU A 152 -8.72 -4.72 -10.97
N ARG A 153 -9.90 -4.97 -10.39
CA ARG A 153 -10.37 -4.28 -9.19
C ARG A 153 -10.08 -5.13 -7.95
N PRO A 154 -9.41 -4.58 -6.94
CA PRO A 154 -9.08 -5.34 -5.72
C PRO A 154 -10.29 -5.92 -4.98
N ILE A 155 -11.46 -5.29 -5.11
CA ILE A 155 -12.70 -5.74 -4.46
C ILE A 155 -13.06 -7.19 -4.82
N PHE A 156 -12.70 -7.65 -6.01
CA PHE A 156 -12.98 -9.03 -6.41
C PHE A 156 -12.26 -10.07 -5.55
N LEU A 157 -11.13 -9.71 -4.95
CA LEU A 157 -10.42 -10.59 -4.03
C LEU A 157 -11.22 -10.84 -2.75
N TYR A 158 -11.88 -9.81 -2.24
CA TYR A 158 -12.49 -9.83 -0.91
C TYR A 158 -13.65 -10.81 -0.79
N ASP A 159 -14.29 -11.16 -1.92
CA ASP A 159 -15.36 -12.14 -1.94
C ASP A 159 -14.83 -13.58 -2.00
N THR A 160 -13.54 -13.77 -2.26
CA THR A 160 -12.92 -15.10 -2.45
C THR A 160 -12.09 -15.57 -1.27
N VAL A 161 -11.73 -14.67 -0.34
CA VAL A 161 -10.90 -14.99 0.81
C VAL A 161 -11.49 -14.39 2.09
N PRO A 162 -11.18 -14.94 3.28
CA PRO A 162 -11.60 -14.33 4.54
C PRO A 162 -11.06 -12.90 4.66
N THR A 163 -11.98 -11.94 4.74
CA THR A 163 -11.67 -10.51 4.74
C THR A 163 -12.29 -9.83 5.94
N ARG A 164 -11.46 -9.09 6.70
CA ARG A 164 -11.87 -8.26 7.82
C ARG A 164 -12.05 -6.82 7.33
N LYS A 165 -13.27 -6.36 7.27
CA LYS A 165 -13.56 -4.95 6.97
C LYS A 165 -13.51 -4.16 8.27
N VAL A 166 -12.78 -3.05 8.26
CA VAL A 166 -12.61 -2.19 9.44
C VAL A 166 -13.55 -1.01 9.32
N SER A 167 -14.40 -0.82 10.33
CA SER A 167 -15.46 0.19 10.30
C SER A 167 -14.92 1.61 10.49
N PRO A 168 -15.66 2.64 10.04
CA PRO A 168 -15.29 4.03 10.32
C PRO A 168 -15.14 4.33 11.82
N GLU A 169 -15.95 3.71 12.65
CA GLU A 169 -15.88 3.88 14.12
C GLU A 169 -14.56 3.37 14.68
N GLU A 170 -14.09 2.21 14.22
CA GLU A 170 -12.78 1.67 14.60
C GLU A 170 -11.65 2.59 14.11
N ILE A 171 -11.75 3.08 12.87
CA ILE A 171 -10.74 3.97 12.26
C ILE A 171 -10.59 5.25 13.07
N LYS A 172 -11.70 5.87 13.47
CA LYS A 172 -11.70 7.14 14.22
C LYS A 172 -10.99 7.05 15.56
N ARG A 173 -10.84 5.87 16.12
CA ARG A 173 -10.08 5.67 17.36
C ARG A 173 -8.58 5.97 17.20
N PHE A 174 -8.06 5.82 15.99
CA PHE A 174 -6.63 5.98 15.69
C PHE A 174 -6.35 7.13 14.73
N ASP A 175 -7.31 7.47 13.91
CA ASP A 175 -7.19 8.49 12.86
C ASP A 175 -8.55 9.20 12.70
N PRO A 176 -8.91 10.05 13.69
CA PRO A 176 -10.25 10.65 13.73
C PRO A 176 -10.57 11.53 12.53
N GLU A 177 -9.57 12.11 11.88
CA GLU A 177 -9.74 12.99 10.72
C GLU A 177 -9.58 12.25 9.38
N GLY A 178 -9.21 10.97 9.41
CA GLY A 178 -8.99 10.20 8.19
C GLY A 178 -7.79 10.68 7.38
N LEU A 179 -6.73 11.15 8.03
CA LEU A 179 -5.52 11.62 7.36
C LEU A 179 -4.86 10.56 6.50
N SER A 180 -5.00 9.29 6.90
CA SER A 180 -4.50 8.13 6.15
C SER A 180 -5.09 8.02 4.74
N PHE A 181 -6.25 8.62 4.51
CA PHE A 181 -7.01 8.50 3.25
C PHE A 181 -7.03 9.81 2.45
N LEU A 182 -6.29 10.83 2.89
CA LEU A 182 -6.14 12.06 2.13
C LEU A 182 -5.22 11.82 0.94
N ASN A 183 -5.80 11.89 -0.26
CA ASN A 183 -5.04 11.78 -1.49
C ASN A 183 -4.37 13.09 -1.84
N MET A 184 -3.07 13.04 -2.09
CA MET A 184 -2.27 14.17 -2.56
C MET A 184 -2.26 14.17 -4.08
N ASN A 185 -3.19 14.91 -4.71
CA ASN A 185 -3.39 14.86 -6.15
C ASN A 185 -2.79 16.06 -6.90
N THR A 186 -2.45 17.13 -6.20
CA THR A 186 -1.89 18.34 -6.80
C THR A 186 -0.62 18.77 -6.09
N GLU A 187 0.21 19.54 -6.77
CA GLU A 187 1.43 20.09 -6.16
C GLU A 187 1.11 20.95 -4.93
N ALA A 188 -0.02 21.65 -4.95
CA ALA A 188 -0.48 22.45 -3.81
C ALA A 188 -0.76 21.61 -2.56
N ASP A 189 -1.15 20.35 -2.72
CA ASP A 189 -1.42 19.44 -1.59
C ASP A 189 -0.14 19.10 -0.81
N TYR A 190 1.04 19.31 -1.41
CA TYR A 190 2.33 18.98 -0.80
C TYR A 190 2.99 20.19 -0.12
N GLN A 191 2.40 21.38 -0.20
CA GLN A 191 2.88 22.59 0.45
C GLN A 191 2.18 22.79 1.79
#